data_a9fa6761a23c99c18c729e5708170131
#
_entry.id   a9fa6761a23c99c18c729e5708170131
#
_cell.length_a   1.000
_cell.length_b   1.000
_cell.length_c   1.000
_cell.angle_alpha   90.00
_cell.angle_beta   90.00
_cell.angle_gamma   90.00
#
_symmetry.space_group_name_H-M   'P 1'
#
loop_
_entity.id
_entity.type
_entity.pdbx_description
1 polymer ?
#
loop_
_entity_poly.entity_id
_entity_poly.type
_entity_poly.pdbx_seq_one_letter_code
_entity_poly.pdbx_strand_id
1 'polypeptide(L)'
;MTVDLSNVSVAGIDVDYSRKLNSSDGYGDGDIMFKGRISPVSDVRYQLKGILEIKGVTQCANCLKDVSYEGNYEIDEEFSSKEDIDDDAWQIVHGKAEIGEAITAATHQVLPMKILCIYDCKGLCPTCGKDLNDGDCNCKAPADPRFDVLSSFFEDKEV
;
A
#
# COMPACT_ATOMS: atom_id res chain seq x y z
N MET A 1 -2.88 15.95 -8.55
CA MET A 1 -2.53 16.31 -9.94
C MET A 1 -3.71 16.03 -10.81
N THR A 2 -4.19 17.07 -11.49
CA THR A 2 -5.38 17.01 -12.34
C THR A 2 -4.96 17.09 -13.80
N VAL A 3 -5.55 16.26 -14.66
CA VAL A 3 -5.36 16.30 -16.12
C VAL A 3 -6.69 16.71 -16.77
N ASP A 4 -6.66 17.68 -17.69
CA ASP A 4 -7.81 18.10 -18.47
C ASP A 4 -7.96 17.16 -19.68
N LEU A 5 -9.10 16.48 -19.75
CA LEU A 5 -9.42 15.50 -20.78
C LEU A 5 -10.32 16.04 -21.89
N SER A 6 -10.69 17.33 -21.84
CA SER A 6 -11.66 17.94 -22.77
C SER A 6 -11.22 17.91 -24.24
N ASN A 7 -9.93 17.83 -24.52
CA ASN A 7 -9.35 17.83 -25.86
C ASN A 7 -8.30 16.74 -26.08
N VAL A 8 -8.48 15.58 -25.43
CA VAL A 8 -7.53 14.48 -25.58
C VAL A 8 -7.69 13.80 -26.93
N SER A 9 -6.59 13.72 -27.68
CA SER A 9 -6.54 12.96 -28.93
C SER A 9 -6.62 11.45 -28.68
N VAL A 10 -6.93 10.69 -29.73
CA VAL A 10 -6.93 9.21 -29.67
C VAL A 10 -5.56 8.64 -29.21
N ALA A 11 -4.47 9.38 -29.41
CA ALA A 11 -3.14 9.00 -28.97
C ALA A 11 -2.94 9.07 -27.44
N GLY A 12 -3.87 9.74 -26.72
CA GLY A 12 -3.75 9.96 -25.28
C GLY A 12 -2.78 11.09 -24.91
N ILE A 13 -2.58 11.23 -23.60
CA ILE A 13 -1.65 12.21 -22.99
C ILE A 13 -0.68 11.44 -22.10
N ASP A 14 0.62 11.77 -22.22
CA ASP A 14 1.64 11.24 -21.30
C ASP A 14 1.50 11.90 -19.93
N VAL A 15 1.63 11.10 -18.89
CA VAL A 15 1.49 11.48 -17.50
C VAL A 15 2.78 11.15 -16.76
N ASP A 16 3.44 12.19 -16.26
CA ASP A 16 4.55 12.10 -15.33
C ASP A 16 4.10 12.66 -13.97
N TYR A 17 4.10 11.82 -12.94
CA TYR A 17 3.71 12.22 -11.60
C TYR A 17 4.77 11.81 -10.60
N SER A 18 5.08 12.68 -9.65
CA SER A 18 5.94 12.37 -8.53
C SER A 18 5.41 12.95 -7.23
N ARG A 19 5.54 12.20 -6.14
CA ARG A 19 5.17 12.61 -4.80
C ARG A 19 6.13 12.02 -3.79
N LYS A 20 6.41 12.77 -2.72
CA LYS A 20 7.10 12.23 -1.55
C LYS A 20 6.11 11.50 -0.65
N LEU A 21 6.52 10.31 -0.20
CA LEU A 21 5.91 9.64 0.93
C LEU A 21 6.42 10.27 2.22
N ASN A 22 5.59 10.25 3.23
CA ASN A 22 5.94 10.68 4.57
C ASN A 22 5.30 9.73 5.60
N SER A 23 5.66 9.90 6.86
CA SER A 23 5.19 9.03 7.95
C SER A 23 3.68 8.94 8.08
N SER A 24 2.92 9.95 7.63
CA SER A 24 1.44 9.94 7.65
C SER A 24 0.83 9.01 6.61
N ASP A 25 1.57 8.64 5.57
CA ASP A 25 1.13 7.66 4.57
C ASP A 25 1.21 6.21 5.10
N GLY A 26 1.86 5.99 6.25
CA GLY A 26 2.01 4.68 6.87
C GLY A 26 3.17 3.84 6.33
N TYR A 27 3.93 4.35 5.37
CA TYR A 27 5.03 3.63 4.70
C TYR A 27 6.41 4.23 4.95
N GLY A 28 6.52 5.21 5.88
CA GLY A 28 7.76 5.92 6.17
C GLY A 28 8.08 7.00 5.13
N ASP A 29 9.36 7.33 5.00
CA ASP A 29 9.81 8.37 4.08
C ASP A 29 10.27 7.76 2.75
N GLY A 30 9.87 8.37 1.64
CA GLY A 30 10.20 7.83 0.32
C GLY A 30 9.72 8.69 -0.84
N ASP A 31 9.84 8.13 -2.01
CA ASP A 31 9.42 8.75 -3.26
C ASP A 31 8.51 7.81 -4.06
N ILE A 32 7.49 8.38 -4.65
CA ILE A 32 6.63 7.75 -5.64
C ILE A 32 6.88 8.45 -6.96
N MET A 33 7.12 7.68 -8.01
CA MET A 33 7.22 8.15 -9.37
C MET A 33 6.33 7.31 -10.27
N PHE A 34 5.44 7.95 -11.00
CA PHE A 34 4.60 7.30 -11.99
C PHE A 34 4.89 7.85 -13.38
N LYS A 35 5.07 6.96 -14.32
CA LYS A 35 5.18 7.28 -15.75
C LYS A 35 4.22 6.43 -16.53
N GLY A 36 3.34 7.09 -17.26
CA GLY A 36 2.31 6.38 -18.01
C GLY A 36 1.60 7.28 -19.01
N ARG A 37 0.45 6.80 -19.44
CA ARG A 37 -0.38 7.50 -20.41
C ARG A 37 -1.85 7.30 -20.08
N ILE A 38 -2.61 8.38 -20.18
CA ILE A 38 -4.06 8.32 -20.17
C ILE A 38 -4.59 8.44 -21.60
N SER A 39 -5.42 7.50 -22.02
CA SER A 39 -5.96 7.45 -23.38
C SER A 39 -7.47 7.18 -23.37
N PRO A 40 -8.22 7.70 -24.33
CA PRO A 40 -9.64 7.44 -24.44
C PRO A 40 -9.87 5.98 -24.90
N VAL A 41 -10.80 5.31 -24.22
CA VAL A 41 -11.30 3.97 -24.59
C VAL A 41 -12.66 4.09 -25.29
N SER A 42 -13.46 5.08 -24.87
CA SER A 42 -14.73 5.44 -25.48
C SER A 42 -15.01 6.93 -25.27
N ASP A 43 -16.16 7.41 -25.74
CA ASP A 43 -16.56 8.83 -25.56
C ASP A 43 -16.66 9.27 -24.09
N VAL A 44 -16.82 8.32 -23.18
CA VAL A 44 -17.03 8.57 -21.74
C VAL A 44 -16.02 7.90 -20.83
N ARG A 45 -15.13 7.04 -21.37
CA ARG A 45 -14.16 6.26 -20.59
C ARG A 45 -12.73 6.50 -21.07
N TYR A 46 -11.84 6.60 -20.10
CA TYR A 46 -10.40 6.78 -20.30
C TYR A 46 -9.66 5.74 -19.46
N GLN A 47 -8.52 5.31 -19.95
CA GLN A 47 -7.65 4.35 -19.26
C GLN A 47 -6.28 4.96 -19.02
N LEU A 48 -5.84 4.92 -17.76
CA LEU A 48 -4.49 5.30 -17.32
C LEU A 48 -3.66 4.04 -17.16
N LYS A 49 -2.64 3.89 -18.00
CA LYS A 49 -1.67 2.78 -17.91
C LYS A 49 -0.27 3.31 -17.73
N GLY A 50 0.50 2.65 -16.89
CA GLY A 50 1.89 3.02 -16.69
C GLY A 50 2.59 2.21 -15.62
N ILE A 51 3.79 2.65 -15.29
CA ILE A 51 4.63 2.06 -14.25
C ILE A 51 4.72 3.00 -13.06
N LEU A 52 4.39 2.48 -11.92
CA LEU A 52 4.55 3.11 -10.61
C LEU A 52 5.83 2.58 -9.96
N GLU A 53 6.81 3.43 -9.82
CA GLU A 53 8.04 3.16 -9.08
C GLU A 53 7.91 3.73 -7.68
N ILE A 54 8.17 2.90 -6.67
CA ILE A 54 8.11 3.29 -5.27
C ILE A 54 9.43 2.93 -4.61
N LYS A 55 10.00 3.87 -3.87
CA LYS A 55 11.20 3.67 -3.05
C LYS A 55 11.02 4.34 -1.71
N GLY A 56 11.42 3.68 -0.64
CA GLY A 56 11.29 4.26 0.68
C GLY A 56 12.09 3.55 1.76
N VAL A 57 12.08 4.17 2.93
CA VAL A 57 12.63 3.62 4.17
C VAL A 57 11.56 3.73 5.24
N THR A 58 11.30 2.61 5.91
CA THR A 58 10.35 2.53 7.02
C THR A 58 10.90 1.65 8.12
N GLN A 59 10.20 1.56 9.23
CA GLN A 59 10.53 0.60 10.28
C GLN A 59 9.87 -0.74 10.04
N CYS A 60 10.60 -1.83 10.31
CA CYS A 60 10.05 -3.18 10.32
C CYS A 60 8.85 -3.24 11.28
N ALA A 61 7.71 -3.74 10.82
CA ALA A 61 6.49 -3.81 11.62
C ALA A 61 6.63 -4.68 12.89
N ASN A 62 7.62 -5.58 12.93
CA ASN A 62 7.82 -6.50 14.05
C ASN A 62 8.98 -6.10 14.97
N CYS A 63 10.16 -5.72 14.43
CA CYS A 63 11.36 -5.47 15.24
C CYS A 63 11.84 -4.02 15.24
N LEU A 64 11.15 -3.12 14.53
CA LEU A 64 11.40 -1.67 14.48
C LEU A 64 12.76 -1.28 13.87
N LYS A 65 13.52 -2.20 13.30
CA LYS A 65 14.74 -1.88 12.55
C LYS A 65 14.36 -1.17 11.25
N ASP A 66 15.19 -0.23 10.80
CA ASP A 66 14.98 0.44 9.52
C ASP A 66 15.11 -0.54 8.36
N VAL A 67 14.17 -0.44 7.43
CA VAL A 67 14.07 -1.30 6.23
C VAL A 67 13.88 -0.42 5.01
N SER A 68 14.76 -0.54 4.03
CA SER A 68 14.54 0.03 2.71
C SER A 68 13.69 -0.90 1.87
N TYR A 69 12.78 -0.35 1.10
CA TYR A 69 11.96 -1.08 0.16
C TYR A 69 11.90 -0.35 -1.18
N GLU A 70 11.78 -1.12 -2.25
CA GLU A 70 11.58 -0.59 -3.60
C GLU A 70 10.74 -1.57 -4.41
N GLY A 71 9.99 -1.05 -5.37
CA GLY A 71 9.20 -1.86 -6.28
C GLY A 71 8.74 -1.08 -7.50
N ASN A 72 8.48 -1.82 -8.58
CA ASN A 72 7.87 -1.33 -9.80
C ASN A 72 6.58 -2.10 -10.02
N TYR A 73 5.48 -1.36 -10.21
CA TYR A 73 4.14 -1.92 -10.31
C TYR A 73 3.47 -1.40 -11.58
N GLU A 74 2.82 -2.29 -12.30
CA GLU A 74 1.96 -1.90 -13.41
C GLU A 74 0.65 -1.37 -12.86
N ILE A 75 0.26 -0.17 -13.30
CA ILE A 75 -0.99 0.48 -12.94
C ILE A 75 -1.89 0.52 -14.17
N ASP A 76 -3.13 0.12 -13.98
CA ASP A 76 -4.19 0.11 -14.97
C ASP A 76 -5.48 0.59 -14.30
N GLU A 77 -5.74 1.91 -14.41
CA GLU A 77 -6.87 2.57 -13.76
C GLU A 77 -7.84 3.12 -14.81
N GLU A 78 -9.13 2.97 -14.57
CA GLU A 78 -10.18 3.46 -15.44
C GLU A 78 -10.81 4.73 -14.88
N PHE A 79 -11.09 5.69 -15.78
CA PHE A 79 -11.78 6.95 -15.49
C PHE A 79 -13.05 7.04 -16.32
N SER A 80 -14.14 7.55 -15.74
CA SER A 80 -15.43 7.70 -16.42
C SER A 80 -16.04 9.08 -16.19
N SER A 81 -16.68 9.62 -17.23
CA SER A 81 -17.46 10.87 -17.15
C SER A 81 -18.95 10.63 -16.89
N LYS A 82 -19.42 9.38 -16.77
CA LYS A 82 -20.81 9.07 -16.41
C LYS A 82 -21.04 9.22 -14.92
N GLU A 83 -22.19 9.79 -14.54
CA GLU A 83 -22.61 9.95 -13.14
C GLU A 83 -23.11 8.64 -12.51
N ASP A 84 -23.71 7.73 -13.30
CA ASP A 84 -24.13 6.39 -12.86
C ASP A 84 -22.97 5.40 -13.01
N ILE A 85 -22.08 5.36 -12.04
CA ILE A 85 -20.94 4.45 -12.03
C ILE A 85 -21.33 3.23 -11.19
N ASP A 86 -21.67 2.16 -11.87
CA ASP A 86 -21.79 0.81 -11.29
C ASP A 86 -20.42 0.10 -11.23
N ASP A 87 -19.35 0.83 -11.56
CA ASP A 87 -18.00 0.33 -11.76
C ASP A 87 -17.00 1.06 -10.84
N ASP A 88 -15.90 0.40 -10.52
CA ASP A 88 -14.75 0.91 -9.73
C ASP A 88 -13.95 2.03 -10.45
N ALA A 89 -14.52 2.68 -11.47
CA ALA A 89 -13.86 3.72 -12.24
C ALA A 89 -13.79 5.07 -11.48
N TRP A 90 -12.68 5.77 -11.63
CA TRP A 90 -12.51 7.12 -11.12
C TRP A 90 -13.40 8.12 -11.86
N GLN A 91 -14.05 9.00 -11.11
CA GLN A 91 -14.96 9.96 -11.72
C GLN A 91 -14.21 11.15 -12.36
N ILE A 92 -14.58 11.48 -13.61
CA ILE A 92 -14.14 12.70 -14.29
C ILE A 92 -15.13 13.82 -13.96
N VAL A 93 -14.65 14.87 -13.32
CA VAL A 93 -15.46 16.04 -12.91
C VAL A 93 -15.10 17.23 -13.79
N HIS A 94 -16.09 17.79 -14.48
CA HIS A 94 -15.93 18.95 -15.39
C HIS A 94 -14.80 18.74 -16.43
N GLY A 95 -14.70 17.53 -17.01
CA GLY A 95 -13.68 17.19 -17.99
C GLY A 95 -12.27 16.97 -17.42
N LYS A 96 -12.13 16.90 -16.10
CA LYS A 96 -10.84 16.75 -15.40
C LYS A 96 -10.77 15.45 -14.63
N ALA A 97 -9.65 14.73 -14.77
CA ALA A 97 -9.34 13.53 -14.03
C ALA A 97 -8.31 13.82 -12.92
N GLU A 98 -8.60 13.40 -11.68
CA GLU A 98 -7.69 13.51 -10.53
C GLU A 98 -6.72 12.33 -10.48
N ILE A 99 -5.70 12.38 -11.34
CA ILE A 99 -4.68 11.34 -11.48
C ILE A 99 -3.90 11.10 -10.16
N GLY A 100 -3.64 12.18 -9.42
CA GLY A 100 -2.89 12.08 -8.16
C GLY A 100 -3.59 11.23 -7.10
N GLU A 101 -4.93 11.28 -7.03
CA GLU A 101 -5.72 10.46 -6.12
C GLU A 101 -5.71 8.99 -6.55
N ALA A 102 -5.88 8.72 -7.84
CA ALA A 102 -5.82 7.36 -8.39
C ALA A 102 -4.47 6.71 -8.13
N ILE A 103 -3.36 7.40 -8.40
CA ILE A 103 -2.00 6.89 -8.13
C ILE A 103 -1.77 6.69 -6.62
N THR A 104 -2.31 7.57 -5.77
CA THR A 104 -2.20 7.40 -4.32
C THR A 104 -2.95 6.15 -3.85
N ALA A 105 -4.17 5.93 -4.33
CA ALA A 105 -4.93 4.72 -4.01
C ALA A 105 -4.24 3.46 -4.54
N ALA A 106 -3.76 3.48 -5.79
CA ALA A 106 -3.00 2.38 -6.36
C ALA A 106 -1.73 2.07 -5.53
N THR A 107 -1.04 3.10 -4.99
CA THR A 107 0.10 2.91 -4.08
C THR A 107 -0.30 2.10 -2.85
N HIS A 108 -1.44 2.40 -2.24
CA HIS A 108 -1.93 1.65 -1.07
C HIS A 108 -2.35 0.21 -1.41
N GLN A 109 -2.75 -0.06 -2.64
CA GLN A 109 -3.12 -1.41 -3.08
C GLN A 109 -1.90 -2.30 -3.34
N VAL A 110 -0.83 -1.74 -3.90
CA VAL A 110 0.36 -2.52 -4.28
C VAL A 110 1.37 -2.69 -3.15
N LEU A 111 1.41 -1.77 -2.20
CA LEU A 111 2.30 -1.90 -1.03
C LEU A 111 1.70 -2.88 -0.01
N PRO A 112 2.52 -3.76 0.59
CA PRO A 112 2.05 -4.68 1.60
C PRO A 112 1.66 -3.93 2.88
N MET A 113 0.65 -4.42 3.59
CA MET A 113 0.21 -3.84 4.88
C MET A 113 1.30 -3.88 5.96
N LYS A 114 2.29 -4.77 5.82
CA LYS A 114 3.42 -4.90 6.74
C LYS A 114 4.71 -5.02 5.95
N ILE A 115 5.64 -4.13 6.22
CA ILE A 115 7.01 -4.22 5.70
C ILE A 115 7.89 -4.82 6.79
N LEU A 116 8.57 -5.92 6.46
CA LEU A 116 9.42 -6.68 7.39
C LEU A 116 10.87 -6.64 6.92
N CYS A 117 11.81 -6.65 7.87
CA CYS A 117 13.24 -6.71 7.56
C CYS A 117 13.67 -8.07 6.96
N ILE A 118 13.00 -9.14 7.38
CA ILE A 118 13.13 -10.51 6.85
C ILE A 118 11.73 -11.14 6.86
N TYR A 119 11.50 -12.11 5.99
CA TYR A 119 10.19 -12.74 5.79
C TYR A 119 9.55 -13.30 7.08
N ASP A 120 10.35 -13.92 7.94
CA ASP A 120 9.94 -14.54 9.22
C ASP A 120 10.42 -13.77 10.43
N CYS A 121 10.46 -12.43 10.35
CA CYS A 121 10.91 -11.59 11.46
C CYS A 121 10.14 -11.88 12.75
N LYS A 122 10.85 -12.40 13.76
CA LYS A 122 10.30 -12.77 15.07
C LYS A 122 9.92 -11.57 15.94
N GLY A 123 10.39 -10.38 15.58
CA GLY A 123 10.09 -9.16 16.30
C GLY A 123 10.82 -8.99 17.62
N LEU A 124 10.27 -8.11 18.46
CA LEU A 124 10.77 -7.83 19.78
C LEU A 124 9.98 -8.62 20.84
N CYS A 125 10.67 -9.07 21.88
CA CYS A 125 10.00 -9.66 23.05
C CYS A 125 9.08 -8.61 23.70
N PRO A 126 7.78 -8.90 23.90
CA PRO A 126 6.84 -7.93 24.48
C PRO A 126 7.13 -7.61 25.95
N THR A 127 7.93 -8.42 26.63
CA THR A 127 8.26 -8.25 28.06
C THR A 127 9.55 -7.47 28.28
N CYS A 128 10.62 -7.77 27.52
CA CYS A 128 11.94 -7.19 27.76
C CYS A 128 12.49 -6.39 26.57
N GLY A 129 11.81 -6.36 25.42
CA GLY A 129 12.24 -5.63 24.23
C GLY A 129 13.43 -6.24 23.50
N LYS A 130 13.93 -7.44 23.91
CA LYS A 130 15.02 -8.11 23.18
C LYS A 130 14.58 -8.47 21.78
N ASP A 131 15.44 -8.27 20.79
CA ASP A 131 15.22 -8.73 19.44
C ASP A 131 15.28 -10.28 19.38
N LEU A 132 14.16 -10.90 19.05
CA LEU A 132 14.03 -12.35 18.98
C LEU A 132 14.67 -12.96 17.71
N ASN A 133 15.08 -12.13 16.76
CA ASN A 133 15.87 -12.57 15.61
C ASN A 133 17.33 -12.90 16.01
N ASP A 134 17.83 -12.27 17.08
CA ASP A 134 19.19 -12.49 17.59
C ASP A 134 19.23 -13.61 18.64
N GLY A 135 18.11 -14.27 18.90
CA GLY A 135 17.98 -15.39 19.82
C GLY A 135 16.89 -15.21 20.87
N ASP A 136 16.43 -16.32 21.40
CA ASP A 136 15.32 -16.35 22.36
C ASP A 136 15.66 -15.63 23.67
N CYS A 137 14.63 -15.14 24.35
CA CYS A 137 14.74 -14.64 25.72
C CYS A 137 14.08 -15.61 26.70
N ASN A 138 14.45 -15.51 28.01
CA ASN A 138 13.87 -16.35 29.07
C ASN A 138 12.58 -15.77 29.67
N CYS A 139 11.99 -14.76 29.03
CA CYS A 139 10.75 -14.17 29.50
C CYS A 139 9.58 -15.11 29.25
N LYS A 140 8.73 -15.28 30.26
CA LYS A 140 7.41 -15.90 30.07
C LYS A 140 6.43 -14.81 29.71
N ALA A 141 5.67 -15.02 28.64
CA ALA A 141 4.58 -14.12 28.31
C ALA A 141 3.57 -14.12 29.46
N PRO A 142 3.16 -12.95 29.98
CA PRO A 142 2.09 -12.91 30.98
C PRO A 142 0.81 -13.46 30.33
N ALA A 143 0.22 -14.48 30.95
CA ALA A 143 -1.10 -14.95 30.57
C ALA A 143 -2.11 -13.85 30.89
N ASP A 144 -2.98 -13.53 29.92
CA ASP A 144 -4.09 -12.61 30.19
C ASP A 144 -5.16 -13.39 30.98
N PRO A 145 -5.51 -12.97 32.24
CA PRO A 145 -6.47 -13.69 33.08
C PRO A 145 -7.83 -13.91 32.44
N ARG A 146 -8.20 -13.08 31.45
CA ARG A 146 -9.46 -13.23 30.73
C ARG A 146 -9.53 -14.48 29.88
N PHE A 147 -8.37 -15.06 29.54
CA PHE A 147 -8.26 -16.28 28.74
C PHE A 147 -7.90 -17.53 29.56
N ASP A 148 -7.79 -17.43 30.89
CA ASP A 148 -7.48 -18.56 31.77
C ASP A 148 -8.46 -19.73 31.59
N VAL A 149 -9.75 -19.42 31.31
CA VAL A 149 -10.76 -20.44 31.04
C VAL A 149 -10.42 -21.28 29.79
N LEU A 150 -9.72 -20.70 28.82
CA LEU A 150 -9.33 -21.42 27.60
C LEU A 150 -8.17 -22.37 27.82
N SER A 151 -7.32 -22.13 28.82
CA SER A 151 -6.20 -23.02 29.14
C SER A 151 -6.66 -24.42 29.51
N SER A 152 -7.80 -24.53 30.22
CA SER A 152 -8.37 -25.82 30.61
C SER A 152 -8.82 -26.70 29.44
N PHE A 153 -9.10 -26.11 28.27
CA PHE A 153 -9.46 -26.88 27.06
C PHE A 153 -8.25 -27.54 26.37
N PHE A 154 -7.02 -27.10 26.69
CA PHE A 154 -5.81 -27.61 26.08
C PHE A 154 -5.06 -28.61 26.98
N GLU A 155 -5.39 -28.66 28.29
CA GLU A 155 -4.79 -29.59 29.22
C GLU A 155 -5.31 -31.04 29.11
N ASP A 156 -6.46 -31.26 28.45
CA ASP A 156 -7.12 -32.58 28.36
C ASP A 156 -6.73 -33.41 27.12
N LYS A 157 -5.59 -33.14 26.45
CA LYS A 157 -5.15 -33.91 25.27
C LYS A 157 -3.75 -34.48 25.38
N GLU A 158 -3.40 -35.07 26.53
CA GLU A 158 -2.34 -36.09 26.58
C GLU A 158 -2.96 -37.44 26.95
N VAL A 159 -3.37 -38.17 25.89
CA VAL A 159 -3.65 -39.63 25.97
C VAL A 159 -2.86 -40.31 24.88
#